data_a3d81bf33a1b326a538a73c1a454c23f
#
_entry.id   a3d81bf33a1b326a538a73c1a454c23f
#
_cell.length_a   1.000
_cell.length_b   1.000
_cell.length_c   1.000
_cell.angle_alpha   90.00
_cell.angle_beta   90.00
_cell.angle_gamma   90.00
#
_symmetry.space_group_name_H-M   'P 1'
#
loop_
_entity.id
_entity.type
_entity.pdbx_description
1 polymer ?
#
loop_
_entity_poly.entity_id
_entity_poly.type
_entity_poly.pdbx_seq_one_letter_code
_entity_poly.pdbx_strand_id
1 'polypeptide(L)'
;INFLIYGLRQKGETEEANLWEYRLKGIIQAILSTGDGKAPETAWFVIYPADEYNIVNRQGFTATEFTFVEPYFDYISIEKNPLKIEGFYFNVKKLLKEYNRKFYER
;
A
#
# COMPACT_ATOMS: atom_id res chain seq x y z
N ILE A 1 1.06 8.72 -7.10
CA ILE A 1 0.80 8.24 -8.47
C ILE A 1 -0.70 8.35 -8.83
N ASN A 2 -1.62 7.98 -7.94
CA ASN A 2 -3.06 8.09 -8.23
C ASN A 2 -3.48 9.51 -8.57
N PHE A 3 -2.99 10.50 -7.82
CA PHE A 3 -3.29 11.90 -8.09
C PHE A 3 -2.69 12.37 -9.41
N LEU A 4 -1.50 11.89 -9.74
CA LEU A 4 -0.85 12.22 -11.02
C LEU A 4 -1.67 11.68 -12.20
N ILE A 5 -2.11 10.43 -12.12
CA ILE A 5 -2.93 9.81 -13.17
C ILE A 5 -4.23 10.58 -13.36
N TYR A 6 -4.90 10.94 -12.28
CA TYR A 6 -6.14 11.72 -12.33
C TYR A 6 -5.89 13.07 -12.99
N GLY A 7 -4.84 13.79 -12.58
CA GLY A 7 -4.50 15.09 -13.14
C GLY A 7 -4.21 15.02 -14.63
N LEU A 8 -3.47 14.01 -15.08
CA LEU A 8 -3.15 13.80 -16.49
C LEU A 8 -4.41 13.53 -17.34
N ARG A 9 -5.34 12.73 -16.82
CA ARG A 9 -6.60 12.45 -17.52
C ARG A 9 -7.47 13.70 -17.63
N GLN A 10 -7.49 14.53 -16.59
CA GLN A 10 -8.24 15.78 -16.61
C GLN A 10 -7.70 16.78 -17.64
N LYS A 11 -6.40 16.72 -17.91
CA LYS A 11 -5.75 17.55 -18.93
C LYS A 11 -5.81 16.95 -20.34
N GLY A 12 -6.38 15.75 -20.50
CA GLY A 12 -6.43 15.07 -21.78
C GLY A 12 -5.14 14.37 -22.19
N GLU A 13 -4.17 14.23 -21.30
CA GLU A 13 -2.89 13.56 -21.56
C GLU A 13 -3.02 12.05 -21.32
N THR A 14 -3.82 11.38 -22.13
CA THR A 14 -4.22 9.98 -21.93
C THR A 14 -3.06 8.99 -22.03
N GLU A 15 -2.13 9.17 -23.00
CA GLU A 15 -1.01 8.26 -23.16
C GLU A 15 -0.10 8.28 -21.91
N GLU A 16 0.20 9.46 -21.41
CA GLU A 16 1.01 9.61 -20.20
C GLU A 16 0.31 9.05 -18.99
N ALA A 17 -1.00 9.28 -18.84
CA ALA A 17 -1.80 8.70 -17.77
C ALA A 17 -1.77 7.18 -17.80
N ASN A 18 -1.87 6.57 -18.99
CA ASN A 18 -1.82 5.11 -19.16
C ASN A 18 -0.46 4.54 -18.77
N LEU A 19 0.63 5.25 -19.08
CA LEU A 19 1.96 4.83 -18.67
C LEU A 19 2.12 4.81 -17.14
N TRP A 20 1.66 5.85 -16.48
CA TRP A 20 1.73 5.92 -15.02
C TRP A 20 0.84 4.87 -14.37
N GLU A 21 -0.33 4.58 -14.94
CA GLU A 21 -1.19 3.52 -14.45
C GLU A 21 -0.53 2.15 -14.61
N TYR A 22 0.14 1.90 -15.71
CA TYR A 22 0.90 0.67 -15.93
C TYR A 22 1.98 0.51 -14.85
N ARG A 23 2.72 1.58 -14.54
CA ARG A 23 3.75 1.57 -13.50
C ARG A 23 3.15 1.31 -12.11
N LEU A 24 2.02 1.93 -11.80
CA LEU A 24 1.32 1.72 -10.54
C LEU A 24 0.90 0.26 -10.38
N LYS A 25 0.33 -0.33 -11.43
CA LYS A 25 -0.05 -1.76 -11.42
C LYS A 25 1.17 -2.66 -11.17
N GLY A 26 2.30 -2.34 -11.79
CA GLY A 26 3.54 -3.10 -11.58
C GLY A 26 4.03 -3.04 -10.14
N ILE A 27 3.98 -1.87 -9.52
CA ILE A 27 4.35 -1.69 -8.11
C ILE A 27 3.42 -2.52 -7.21
N ILE A 28 2.11 -2.47 -7.44
CA ILE A 28 1.13 -3.20 -6.66
C ILE A 28 1.34 -4.71 -6.80
N GLN A 29 1.57 -5.20 -8.01
CA GLN A 29 1.83 -6.61 -8.24
C GLN A 29 3.10 -7.07 -7.53
N ALA A 30 4.15 -6.26 -7.54
CA ALA A 30 5.39 -6.56 -6.84
C ALA A 30 5.15 -6.69 -5.34
N ILE A 31 4.38 -5.78 -4.75
CA ILE A 31 4.02 -5.84 -3.33
C ILE A 31 3.18 -7.08 -3.02
N LEU A 32 2.17 -7.36 -3.83
CA LEU A 32 1.29 -8.51 -3.63
C LEU A 32 2.05 -9.84 -3.71
N SER A 33 3.13 -9.90 -4.48
CA SER A 33 3.96 -11.09 -4.59
C SER A 33 4.72 -11.43 -3.31
N THR A 34 4.83 -10.51 -2.36
CA THR A 34 5.60 -10.70 -1.12
C THR A 34 4.85 -11.48 -0.04
N GLY A 35 3.55 -11.70 -0.20
CA GLY A 35 2.76 -12.44 0.78
C GLY A 35 1.26 -12.31 0.49
N ASP A 36 0.43 -12.68 1.46
CA ASP A 36 -1.02 -12.55 1.36
C ASP A 36 -1.61 -11.50 2.33
N GLY A 37 -0.78 -10.90 3.15
CA GLY A 37 -1.19 -9.86 4.10
C GLY A 37 -2.05 -10.34 5.27
N LYS A 38 -2.30 -11.63 5.40
CA LYS A 38 -3.24 -12.16 6.40
C LYS A 38 -2.62 -12.41 7.78
N ALA A 39 -1.30 -12.44 7.85
CA ALA A 39 -0.56 -12.67 9.10
C ALA A 39 0.76 -11.89 9.07
N PRO A 40 1.38 -11.62 10.24
CA PRO A 40 2.68 -10.94 10.24
C PRO A 40 3.74 -11.67 9.42
N GLU A 41 3.75 -13.00 9.43
CA GLU A 41 4.72 -13.81 8.68
C GLU A 41 4.54 -13.72 7.17
N THR A 42 3.33 -13.39 6.73
CA THR A 42 2.98 -13.26 5.32
C THR A 42 2.53 -11.85 4.97
N ALA A 43 2.94 -10.86 5.77
CA ALA A 43 2.64 -9.45 5.56
C ALA A 43 3.19 -8.96 4.21
N TRP A 44 2.48 -8.03 3.60
CA TRP A 44 2.97 -7.37 2.38
C TRP A 44 4.06 -6.35 2.71
N PHE A 45 5.13 -6.34 1.93
CA PHE A 45 6.22 -5.37 2.10
C PHE A 45 5.87 -4.07 1.39
N VAL A 46 5.94 -2.95 2.11
CA VAL A 46 5.72 -1.62 1.55
C VAL A 46 6.82 -0.66 1.96
N ILE A 47 7.10 0.32 1.10
CA ILE A 47 8.09 1.37 1.34
C ILE A 47 7.40 2.71 1.59
N TYR A 48 6.25 2.93 0.97
CA TYR A 48 5.49 4.18 1.09
C TYR A 48 4.15 3.92 1.77
N PRO A 49 3.77 4.72 2.80
CA PRO A 49 2.50 4.52 3.50
C PRO A 49 1.27 4.55 2.60
N ALA A 50 1.28 5.39 1.56
CA ALA A 50 0.16 5.48 0.62
C ALA A 50 -0.13 4.16 -0.10
N ASP A 51 0.89 3.31 -0.28
CA ASP A 51 0.72 2.03 -0.96
C ASP A 51 -0.16 1.06 -0.17
N GLU A 52 -0.19 1.17 1.15
CA GLU A 52 -1.04 0.30 2.00
C GLU A 52 -2.51 0.46 1.61
N TYR A 53 -2.99 1.70 1.51
CA TYR A 53 -4.37 1.99 1.16
C TYR A 53 -4.66 1.62 -0.30
N ASN A 54 -3.71 1.84 -1.19
CA ASN A 54 -3.84 1.46 -2.60
C ASN A 54 -4.03 -0.06 -2.74
N ILE A 55 -3.25 -0.85 -2.00
CA ILE A 55 -3.35 -2.32 -2.02
C ILE A 55 -4.74 -2.76 -1.54
N VAL A 56 -5.20 -2.23 -0.42
CA VAL A 56 -6.50 -2.58 0.16
C VAL A 56 -7.63 -2.21 -0.81
N ASN A 57 -7.62 -0.98 -1.31
CA ASN A 57 -8.70 -0.47 -2.18
C ASN A 57 -8.76 -1.21 -3.52
N ARG A 58 -7.62 -1.57 -4.08
CA ARG A 58 -7.57 -2.25 -5.38
C ARG A 58 -8.11 -3.68 -5.32
N GLN A 59 -8.15 -4.26 -4.14
CA GLN A 59 -8.77 -5.58 -3.95
C GLN A 59 -10.27 -5.49 -3.65
N GLY A 60 -10.84 -4.29 -3.68
CA GLY A 60 -12.28 -4.09 -3.46
C GLY A 60 -12.67 -3.94 -2.00
N PHE A 61 -11.72 -3.71 -1.11
CA PHE A 61 -11.98 -3.51 0.32
C PHE A 61 -11.86 -2.03 0.69
N THR A 62 -12.53 -1.64 1.78
CA THR A 62 -12.47 -0.29 2.32
C THR A 62 -11.78 -0.30 3.67
N ALA A 63 -10.67 0.43 3.78
CA ALA A 63 -9.93 0.57 5.03
C ALA A 63 -10.73 1.37 6.07
N THR A 64 -10.71 0.93 7.33
CA THR A 64 -11.41 1.60 8.45
C THR A 64 -10.44 2.15 9.47
N GLU A 65 -9.52 1.35 9.99
CA GLU A 65 -8.60 1.77 11.03
C GLU A 65 -7.18 1.34 10.73
N PHE A 66 -6.23 2.09 11.28
CA PHE A 66 -4.81 1.80 11.20
C PHE A 66 -4.29 1.53 12.61
N THR A 67 -3.51 0.47 12.77
CA THR A 67 -2.87 0.10 14.04
C THR A 67 -1.43 -0.33 13.77
N PHE A 68 -0.49 0.27 14.49
CA PHE A 68 0.89 -0.20 14.44
C PHE A 68 1.06 -1.41 15.36
N VAL A 69 1.66 -2.47 14.83
CA VAL A 69 1.95 -3.71 15.56
C VAL A 69 3.46 -3.90 15.61
N GLU A 70 4.02 -3.85 16.82
CA GLU A 70 5.46 -4.03 16.98
C GLU A 70 5.92 -5.37 16.42
N PRO A 71 7.17 -5.46 15.92
CA PRO A 71 8.18 -4.39 15.89
C PRO A 71 8.10 -3.49 14.66
N TYR A 72 7.49 -3.91 13.54
CA TYR A 72 7.51 -3.15 12.30
C TYR A 72 6.35 -3.52 11.36
N PHE A 73 5.17 -3.73 11.92
CA PHE A 73 3.98 -4.05 11.12
C PHE A 73 2.92 -2.96 11.25
N ASP A 74 2.26 -2.66 10.12
CA ASP A 74 1.04 -1.89 10.11
C ASP A 74 -0.12 -2.85 9.85
N TYR A 75 -1.18 -2.72 10.63
CA TYR A 75 -2.41 -3.49 10.43
C TYR A 75 -3.52 -2.54 10.00
N ILE A 76 -4.10 -2.78 8.83
CA ILE A 76 -5.21 -1.99 8.30
C ILE A 76 -6.47 -2.83 8.42
N SER A 77 -7.39 -2.40 9.30
CA SER A 77 -8.71 -3.01 9.41
C SER A 77 -9.58 -2.60 8.22
N ILE A 78 -10.46 -3.49 7.80
CA ILE A 78 -11.35 -3.22 6.67
C ILE A 78 -12.81 -3.42 7.07
N GLU A 79 -13.73 -2.80 6.30
CA GLU A 79 -15.16 -2.96 6.51
C GLU A 79 -15.60 -4.40 6.36
N LYS A 80 -16.72 -4.74 6.96
CA LYS A 80 -17.34 -6.07 6.81
C LYS A 80 -17.50 -6.42 5.35
N ASN A 81 -17.15 -7.66 5.00
CA ASN A 81 -17.15 -8.12 3.62
C ASN A 81 -17.59 -9.59 3.55
N PRO A 82 -18.03 -10.06 2.37
CA PRO A 82 -18.50 -11.45 2.21
C PRO A 82 -17.44 -12.50 2.54
N LEU A 83 -16.15 -12.17 2.41
CA LEU A 83 -15.05 -13.09 2.67
C LEU A 83 -14.68 -13.17 4.15
N LYS A 84 -15.30 -12.34 5.01
CA LYS A 84 -15.04 -12.28 6.45
C LYS A 84 -13.58 -12.00 6.81
N ILE A 85 -12.91 -11.22 5.98
CA ILE A 85 -11.54 -10.76 6.23
C ILE A 85 -11.63 -9.53 7.15
N GLU A 86 -10.85 -9.54 8.25
CA GLU A 86 -10.86 -8.45 9.22
C GLU A 86 -9.88 -7.33 8.87
N GLY A 87 -8.78 -7.65 8.23
CA GLY A 87 -7.78 -6.66 7.86
C GLY A 87 -6.54 -7.31 7.25
N PHE A 88 -5.53 -6.50 7.01
CA PHE A 88 -4.28 -6.94 6.39
C PHE A 88 -3.06 -6.38 7.12
N TYR A 89 -1.99 -7.17 7.16
CA TYR A 89 -0.71 -6.78 7.73
C TYR A 89 0.23 -6.31 6.64
N PHE A 90 0.96 -5.22 6.94
CA PHE A 90 2.00 -4.69 6.08
C PHE A 90 3.32 -4.64 6.84
N ASN A 91 4.40 -5.10 6.22
CA ASN A 91 5.73 -5.03 6.81
C ASN A 91 6.36 -3.69 6.41
N VAL A 92 6.58 -2.83 7.38
CA VAL A 92 7.10 -1.48 7.18
C VAL A 92 8.52 -1.31 7.71
N LYS A 93 9.25 -2.42 7.90
CA LYS A 93 10.61 -2.39 8.42
C LYS A 93 11.53 -1.47 7.63
N LYS A 94 11.45 -1.53 6.30
CA LYS A 94 12.26 -0.71 5.41
C LYS A 94 11.89 0.76 5.49
N LEU A 95 10.60 1.07 5.59
CA LEU A 95 10.10 2.43 5.77
C LEU A 95 10.62 3.03 7.08
N LEU A 96 10.52 2.30 8.18
CA LEU A 96 11.00 2.77 9.48
C LEU A 96 12.52 2.97 9.49
N LYS A 97 13.27 2.11 8.82
CA LYS A 97 14.72 2.24 8.69
C LYS A 97 15.09 3.53 7.97
N GLU A 98 14.43 3.86 6.88
CA GLU A 98 14.65 5.09 6.14
C GLU A 98 14.25 6.33 6.95
N TYR A 99 13.14 6.25 7.68
CA TYR A 99 12.68 7.32 8.56
C TYR A 99 13.74 7.60 9.64
N ASN A 100 14.22 6.56 10.32
CA ASN A 100 15.24 6.70 11.34
C ASN A 100 16.53 7.28 10.78
N ARG A 101 16.95 6.84 9.61
CA ARG A 101 18.14 7.36 8.95
C ARG A 101 18.03 8.87 8.70
N LYS A 102 16.87 9.35 8.24
CA LYS A 102 16.66 10.77 7.98
C LYS A 102 16.71 11.62 9.23
N PHE A 103 16.22 11.12 10.36
CA PHE A 103 16.10 11.90 11.59
C PHE A 103 17.25 11.73 12.57
N TYR A 104 17.95 10.60 12.53
CA TYR A 104 18.98 10.27 13.52
C TYR A 104 20.41 10.16 12.97
N GLU A 105 20.60 10.03 11.68
CA GLU A 105 21.90 9.88 11.03
C GLU A 105 22.32 11.12 10.23
N ARG A 106 22.00 12.26 10.74
CA ARG A 106 22.38 13.53 10.08
C ARG A 106 23.87 13.83 10.27
#